data_9e37e169b5ea395ef80b12e018472994
#
_entry.id   9e37e169b5ea395ef80b12e018472994
#
_cell.length_a   1.000
_cell.length_b   1.000
_cell.length_c   1.000
_cell.angle_alpha   90.00
_cell.angle_beta   90.00
_cell.angle_gamma   90.00
#
_symmetry.space_group_name_H-M   'P 1'
#
loop_
_entity.id
_entity.type
_entity.pdbx_description
1 polymer ?
#
loop_
_entity_poly.entity_id
_entity_poly.type
_entity_poly.pdbx_seq_one_letter_code
_entity_poly.pdbx_strand_id
1 'polypeptide(L)'
;IMLKFLPLNKKKSLQKLEAILGNRKLKQKNRSVIIKKILDKVKRKGDQAVVHYEKRFSNLKNKNFKIKFSNSEINKISRKIDADLKRSIDTAYERIIKFHSKQKITPFKYKDKFKNELSYVYSAIDRVAVYVPGGTASYPSTVLMNCIPAK
;
A
#
# COMPACT_ATOMS: atom_id res chain seq x y z
N ILE A 1 -2.84 23.91 -1.50
CA ILE A 1 -1.60 23.78 -2.31
C ILE A 1 -1.63 24.90 -3.32
N MET A 2 -0.72 25.84 -3.19
CA MET A 2 -0.62 26.98 -4.10
C MET A 2 0.17 26.56 -5.34
N LEU A 3 -0.45 26.54 -6.51
CA LEU A 3 0.20 26.25 -7.78
C LEU A 3 1.17 27.39 -8.11
N LYS A 4 2.44 27.05 -8.37
CA LYS A 4 3.45 28.01 -8.80
C LYS A 4 3.59 27.94 -10.31
N PHE A 5 3.28 29.04 -10.99
CA PHE A 5 3.49 29.17 -12.44
C PHE A 5 4.93 29.59 -12.72
N LEU A 6 5.61 28.89 -13.61
CA LEU A 6 6.94 29.23 -14.12
C LEU A 6 6.82 29.46 -15.63
N PRO A 7 6.98 30.71 -16.11
CA PRO A 7 6.99 30.98 -17.55
C PRO A 7 8.25 30.34 -18.16
N LEU A 8 8.08 29.44 -19.11
CA LEU A 8 9.18 28.64 -19.71
C LEU A 8 10.05 29.39 -20.74
N ASN A 9 9.72 30.62 -21.03
CA ASN A 9 10.33 31.40 -22.14
C ASN A 9 11.69 32.01 -21.85
N LYS A 10 12.27 31.81 -20.69
CA LYS A 10 13.56 32.41 -20.29
C LYS A 10 14.52 31.37 -19.70
N LYS A 11 15.78 31.44 -20.10
CA LYS A 11 16.89 30.61 -19.60
C LYS A 11 16.93 30.51 -18.05
N LYS A 12 16.58 31.63 -17.36
CA LYS A 12 16.42 31.68 -15.88
C LYS A 12 15.29 30.79 -15.32
N SER A 13 14.28 30.46 -16.11
CA SER A 13 13.16 29.63 -15.67
C SER A 13 13.51 28.14 -15.62
N LEU A 14 14.36 27.69 -16.53
CA LEU A 14 14.93 26.34 -16.51
C LEU A 14 15.82 26.14 -15.28
N GLN A 15 16.68 27.09 -14.97
CA GLN A 15 17.51 27.04 -13.75
C GLN A 15 16.67 26.99 -12.47
N LYS A 16 15.59 27.77 -12.40
CA LYS A 16 14.63 27.70 -11.27
C LYS A 16 13.93 26.35 -11.18
N LEU A 17 13.55 25.76 -12.31
CA LEU A 17 12.94 24.44 -12.36
C LEU A 17 13.92 23.36 -11.88
N GLU A 18 15.16 23.40 -12.35
CA GLU A 18 16.24 22.50 -11.92
C GLU A 18 16.51 22.61 -10.44
N ALA A 19 16.55 23.81 -9.87
CA ALA A 19 16.71 24.03 -8.43
C ALA A 19 15.53 23.45 -7.63
N ILE A 20 14.29 23.61 -8.08
CA ILE A 20 13.11 23.03 -7.45
C ILE A 20 13.17 21.50 -7.49
N LEU A 21 13.54 20.91 -8.62
CA LEU A 21 13.66 19.45 -8.79
C LEU A 21 14.84 18.90 -7.98
N GLY A 22 15.97 19.60 -7.96
CA GLY A 22 17.13 19.26 -7.12
C GLY A 22 16.80 19.25 -5.63
N ASN A 23 16.07 20.25 -5.15
CA ASN A 23 15.61 20.29 -3.75
C ASN A 23 14.64 19.15 -3.41
N ARG A 24 13.82 18.69 -4.36
CA ARG A 24 12.97 17.49 -4.18
C ARG A 24 13.82 16.22 -4.00
N LYS A 25 14.86 16.03 -4.82
CA LYS A 25 15.79 14.90 -4.71
C LYS A 25 16.52 14.90 -3.36
N LEU A 26 17.00 16.04 -2.89
CA LEU A 26 17.65 16.16 -1.57
C LEU A 26 16.69 15.82 -0.41
N LYS A 27 15.47 16.34 -0.44
CA LYS A 27 14.44 16.01 0.56
C LYS A 27 14.09 14.51 0.55
N GLN A 28 14.04 13.89 -0.62
CA GLN A 28 13.78 12.47 -0.75
C GLN A 28 14.94 11.62 -0.20
N LYS A 29 16.20 12.02 -0.44
CA LYS A 29 17.39 11.36 0.11
C LYS A 29 17.40 11.41 1.64
N ASN A 30 17.09 12.55 2.25
CA ASN A 30 17.03 12.67 3.71
C ASN A 30 15.91 11.83 4.33
N ARG A 31 14.73 11.77 3.67
CA ARG A 31 13.63 10.90 4.10
C ARG A 31 14.02 9.42 4.03
N SER A 32 14.74 9.00 2.99
CA SER A 32 15.15 7.61 2.83
C SER A 32 16.13 7.18 3.93
N VAL A 33 17.00 8.06 4.42
CA VAL A 33 17.90 7.79 5.54
C VAL A 33 17.13 7.57 6.84
N ILE A 34 16.12 8.39 7.12
CA ILE A 34 15.26 8.24 8.31
C ILE A 34 14.49 6.93 8.24
N ILE A 35 13.88 6.65 7.09
CA ILE A 35 13.12 5.40 6.87
C ILE A 35 14.04 4.19 7.06
N LYS A 36 15.23 4.21 6.48
CA LYS A 36 16.23 3.13 6.65
C LYS A 36 16.55 2.88 8.12
N LYS A 37 16.78 3.93 8.91
CA LYS A 37 17.03 3.80 10.37
C LYS A 37 15.84 3.15 11.10
N ILE A 38 14.61 3.48 10.71
CA ILE A 38 13.39 2.87 11.27
C ILE A 38 13.34 1.38 10.92
N LEU A 39 13.52 1.04 9.65
CA LEU A 39 13.51 -0.34 9.16
C LEU A 39 14.58 -1.18 9.85
N ASP A 40 15.82 -0.66 9.95
CA ASP A 40 16.93 -1.35 10.62
C ASP A 40 16.64 -1.57 12.11
N LYS A 41 15.96 -0.62 12.77
CA LYS A 41 15.55 -0.77 14.16
C LYS A 41 14.44 -1.80 14.32
N VAL A 42 13.44 -1.81 13.42
CA VAL A 42 12.37 -2.81 13.42
C VAL A 42 12.95 -4.20 13.14
N LYS A 43 13.87 -4.33 12.18
CA LYS A 43 14.54 -5.59 11.88
C LYS A 43 15.29 -6.17 13.09
N ARG A 44 15.92 -5.31 13.91
CA ARG A 44 16.68 -5.73 15.09
C ARG A 44 15.84 -5.98 16.35
N LYS A 45 14.80 -5.17 16.56
CA LYS A 45 14.01 -5.15 17.81
C LYS A 45 12.56 -5.62 17.64
N GLY A 46 12.15 -5.99 16.42
CA GLY A 46 10.82 -6.51 16.15
C GLY A 46 9.70 -5.60 16.67
N ASP A 47 8.71 -6.23 17.29
CA ASP A 47 7.49 -5.59 17.79
C ASP A 47 7.74 -4.44 18.77
N GLN A 48 8.81 -4.52 19.59
CA GLN A 48 9.17 -3.44 20.49
C GLN A 48 9.47 -2.14 19.74
N ALA A 49 10.14 -2.24 18.59
CA ALA A 49 10.43 -1.06 17.77
C ALA A 49 9.17 -0.54 17.08
N VAL A 50 8.27 -1.44 16.63
CA VAL A 50 6.98 -1.05 16.04
C VAL A 50 6.17 -0.27 17.07
N VAL A 51 5.97 -0.82 18.27
CA VAL A 51 5.26 -0.12 19.35
C VAL A 51 5.88 1.23 19.71
N HIS A 52 7.22 1.31 19.75
CA HIS A 52 7.94 2.56 20.02
C HIS A 52 7.63 3.62 18.95
N TYR A 53 7.69 3.25 17.67
CA TYR A 53 7.43 4.20 16.59
C TYR A 53 5.96 4.54 16.45
N GLU A 54 5.07 3.60 16.71
CA GLU A 54 3.63 3.85 16.72
C GLU A 54 3.26 4.87 17.79
N LYS A 55 3.77 4.74 19.01
CA LYS A 55 3.60 5.72 20.09
C LYS A 55 4.17 7.10 19.75
N ARG A 56 5.22 7.15 18.92
CA ARG A 56 5.88 8.40 18.54
C ARG A 56 5.17 9.12 17.41
N PHE A 57 4.63 8.41 16.44
CA PHE A 57 4.09 8.98 15.19
C PHE A 57 2.57 9.00 15.14
N SER A 58 1.92 8.07 15.84
CA SER A 58 0.47 8.02 15.94
C SER A 58 0.01 8.70 17.23
N ASN A 59 -1.06 9.48 17.15
CA ASN A 59 -1.67 10.12 18.32
C ASN A 59 -2.41 9.11 19.23
N LEU A 60 -1.92 7.86 19.29
CA LEU A 60 -2.51 6.83 20.13
C LEU A 60 -2.23 7.12 21.59
N LYS A 61 -3.22 7.72 22.26
CA LYS A 61 -3.21 7.98 23.70
C LYS A 61 -3.29 6.68 24.53
N ASN A 62 -3.64 5.55 23.92
CA ASN A 62 -3.84 4.29 24.61
C ASN A 62 -2.51 3.59 24.94
N LYS A 63 -2.30 3.32 26.24
CA LYS A 63 -1.17 2.54 26.75
C LYS A 63 -1.18 1.06 26.29
N ASN A 64 -2.33 0.53 25.87
CA ASN A 64 -2.54 -0.88 25.47
C ASN A 64 -2.66 -1.02 23.95
N PHE A 65 -1.64 -0.58 23.22
CA PHE A 65 -1.56 -0.76 21.79
C PHE A 65 -1.33 -2.26 21.47
N LYS A 66 -2.23 -2.82 20.66
CA LYS A 66 -2.10 -4.19 20.14
C LYS A 66 -1.63 -4.14 18.68
N ILE A 67 -0.57 -4.88 18.37
CA ILE A 67 -0.06 -5.02 16.99
C ILE A 67 -0.93 -6.00 16.19
N LYS A 68 -1.50 -7.01 16.87
CA LYS A 68 -2.26 -8.07 16.21
C LYS A 68 -3.63 -8.22 16.86
N PHE A 69 -4.66 -8.28 16.03
CA PHE A 69 -6.02 -8.62 16.45
C PHE A 69 -6.26 -10.13 16.27
N SER A 70 -6.91 -10.74 17.23
CA SER A 70 -7.38 -12.12 17.11
C SER A 70 -8.64 -12.20 16.24
N ASN A 71 -8.90 -13.37 15.66
CA ASN A 71 -10.12 -13.61 14.90
C ASN A 71 -11.39 -13.37 15.73
N SER A 72 -11.34 -13.68 17.04
CA SER A 72 -12.44 -13.43 17.96
C SER A 72 -12.74 -11.94 18.12
N GLU A 73 -11.69 -11.10 18.26
CA GLU A 73 -11.85 -9.64 18.34
C GLU A 73 -12.40 -9.07 17.03
N ILE A 74 -11.88 -9.51 15.89
CA ILE A 74 -12.38 -9.11 14.58
C ILE A 74 -13.85 -9.47 14.42
N ASN A 75 -14.24 -10.71 14.74
CA ASN A 75 -15.62 -11.16 14.66
C ASN A 75 -16.56 -10.39 15.59
N LYS A 76 -16.09 -10.06 16.81
CA LYS A 76 -16.88 -9.26 17.75
C LYS A 76 -17.14 -7.84 17.25
N ILE A 77 -16.16 -7.24 16.57
CA ILE A 77 -16.30 -5.90 16.01
C ILE A 77 -17.15 -5.93 14.74
N SER A 78 -16.94 -6.91 13.86
CA SER A 78 -17.69 -7.04 12.60
C SER A 78 -19.20 -7.22 12.80
N ARG A 79 -19.62 -7.86 13.90
CA ARG A 79 -21.04 -8.01 14.25
C ARG A 79 -21.72 -6.70 14.63
N LYS A 80 -20.96 -5.65 14.92
CA LYS A 80 -21.49 -4.33 15.31
C LYS A 80 -21.64 -3.37 14.13
N ILE A 81 -21.26 -3.82 12.93
CA ILE A 81 -21.37 -3.00 11.73
C ILE A 81 -22.85 -2.84 11.38
N ASP A 82 -23.22 -1.61 11.08
CA ASP A 82 -24.55 -1.27 10.59
C ASP A 82 -24.92 -2.07 9.34
N ALA A 83 -26.21 -2.48 9.25
CA ALA A 83 -26.70 -3.35 8.18
C ALA A 83 -26.59 -2.71 6.78
N ASP A 84 -26.80 -1.39 6.68
CA ASP A 84 -26.70 -0.67 5.40
C ASP A 84 -25.25 -0.55 4.93
N LEU A 85 -24.37 -0.25 5.89
CA LEU A 85 -22.94 -0.23 5.62
C LEU A 85 -22.44 -1.62 5.19
N LYS A 86 -22.90 -2.68 5.87
CA LYS A 86 -22.56 -4.05 5.50
C LYS A 86 -23.01 -4.37 4.08
N ARG A 87 -24.27 -4.06 3.71
CA ARG A 87 -24.79 -4.27 2.34
C ARG A 87 -23.95 -3.52 1.30
N SER A 88 -23.56 -2.30 1.59
CA SER A 88 -22.72 -1.48 0.71
C SER A 88 -21.34 -2.11 0.49
N ILE A 89 -20.71 -2.63 1.55
CA ILE A 89 -19.43 -3.33 1.48
C ILE A 89 -19.57 -4.64 0.68
N ASP A 90 -20.62 -5.43 0.96
CA ASP A 90 -20.88 -6.70 0.26
C ASP A 90 -21.09 -6.46 -1.24
N THR A 91 -21.88 -5.44 -1.62
CA THR A 91 -22.06 -5.03 -3.03
C THR A 91 -20.74 -4.64 -3.69
N ALA A 92 -19.91 -3.85 -3.02
CA ALA A 92 -18.60 -3.47 -3.53
C ALA A 92 -17.69 -4.70 -3.69
N TYR A 93 -17.68 -5.60 -2.72
CA TYR A 93 -16.93 -6.85 -2.74
C TYR A 93 -17.30 -7.72 -3.96
N GLU A 94 -18.59 -7.96 -4.19
CA GLU A 94 -19.08 -8.76 -5.31
C GLU A 94 -18.67 -8.16 -6.66
N ARG A 95 -18.79 -6.85 -6.81
CA ARG A 95 -18.40 -6.17 -8.05
C ARG A 95 -16.91 -6.25 -8.31
N ILE A 96 -16.08 -6.07 -7.29
CA ILE A 96 -14.62 -6.11 -7.40
C ILE A 96 -14.15 -7.54 -7.71
N ILE A 97 -14.68 -8.56 -7.01
CA ILE A 97 -14.31 -9.96 -7.29
C ILE A 97 -14.73 -10.39 -8.70
N LYS A 98 -15.91 -9.96 -9.15
CA LYS A 98 -16.39 -10.23 -10.52
C LYS A 98 -15.47 -9.61 -11.58
N PHE A 99 -14.96 -8.40 -11.33
CA PHE A 99 -14.00 -7.75 -12.22
C PHE A 99 -12.66 -8.51 -12.24
N HIS A 100 -12.07 -8.76 -11.08
CA HIS A 100 -10.77 -9.42 -11.00
C HIS A 100 -10.80 -10.88 -11.44
N SER A 101 -11.93 -11.57 -11.32
CA SER A 101 -12.08 -12.93 -11.86
C SER A 101 -11.88 -13.02 -13.38
N LYS A 102 -12.06 -11.90 -14.11
CA LYS A 102 -11.83 -11.82 -15.56
C LYS A 102 -10.38 -11.54 -15.94
N GLN A 103 -9.55 -11.20 -14.96
CA GLN A 103 -8.12 -10.88 -15.17
C GLN A 103 -7.21 -12.09 -15.00
N LYS A 104 -7.76 -13.29 -14.87
CA LYS A 104 -6.95 -14.52 -14.77
C LYS A 104 -6.16 -14.69 -16.05
N ILE A 105 -4.83 -14.71 -15.92
CA ILE A 105 -3.93 -14.90 -17.04
C ILE A 105 -3.66 -16.40 -17.18
N THR A 106 -3.88 -16.91 -18.39
CA THR A 106 -3.64 -18.31 -18.70
C THR A 106 -2.16 -18.49 -19.08
N PRO A 107 -1.41 -19.39 -18.42
CA PRO A 107 -0.07 -19.70 -18.85
C PRO A 107 -0.10 -20.29 -20.25
N PHE A 108 0.92 -20.03 -21.05
CA PHE A 108 1.05 -20.63 -22.38
C PHE A 108 2.41 -21.31 -22.55
N LYS A 109 2.43 -22.25 -23.51
CA LYS A 109 3.61 -22.99 -23.90
C LYS A 109 3.47 -23.32 -25.39
N TYR A 110 4.53 -23.07 -26.17
CA TYR A 110 4.59 -23.44 -27.57
C TYR A 110 6.04 -23.80 -28.01
N LYS A 111 6.17 -24.51 -29.12
CA LYS A 111 7.45 -24.76 -29.75
C LYS A 111 7.59 -23.93 -31.03
N ASP A 112 8.71 -23.25 -31.18
CA ASP A 112 9.01 -22.51 -32.39
C ASP A 112 9.46 -23.44 -33.53
N LYS A 113 9.73 -22.87 -34.72
CA LYS A 113 10.24 -23.61 -35.91
C LYS A 113 11.59 -24.26 -35.70
N PHE A 114 12.35 -23.85 -34.71
CA PHE A 114 13.65 -24.44 -34.35
C PHE A 114 13.54 -25.44 -33.22
N LYS A 115 12.33 -25.85 -32.86
CA LYS A 115 12.01 -26.78 -31.75
C LYS A 115 12.34 -26.25 -30.36
N ASN A 116 12.63 -24.94 -30.21
CA ASN A 116 12.78 -24.33 -28.92
C ASN A 116 11.42 -24.26 -28.24
N GLU A 117 11.37 -24.61 -26.96
CA GLU A 117 10.18 -24.54 -26.14
C GLU A 117 10.14 -23.19 -25.41
N LEU A 118 9.10 -22.39 -25.68
CA LEU A 118 8.87 -21.11 -25.04
C LEU A 118 7.60 -21.20 -24.21
N SER A 119 7.70 -20.77 -22.96
CA SER A 119 6.56 -20.76 -22.06
C SER A 119 6.69 -19.65 -21.03
N TYR A 120 5.56 -19.22 -20.46
CA TYR A 120 5.56 -18.49 -19.21
C TYR A 120 4.54 -19.08 -18.24
N VAL A 121 4.87 -19.02 -16.97
CA VAL A 121 4.07 -19.54 -15.88
C VAL A 121 3.89 -18.43 -14.84
N TYR A 122 2.72 -18.37 -14.27
CA TYR A 122 2.45 -17.49 -13.12
C TYR A 122 2.51 -18.31 -11.85
N SER A 123 3.28 -17.85 -10.88
CA SER A 123 3.34 -18.44 -9.56
C SER A 123 2.75 -17.46 -8.54
N ALA A 124 1.94 -17.97 -7.64
CA ALA A 124 1.44 -17.17 -6.54
C ALA A 124 2.57 -16.77 -5.59
N ILE A 125 2.47 -15.59 -5.00
CA ILE A 125 3.36 -15.17 -3.91
C ILE A 125 2.80 -15.77 -2.62
N ASP A 126 3.60 -16.55 -1.89
CA ASP A 126 3.14 -17.27 -0.70
C ASP A 126 2.62 -16.38 0.42
N ARG A 127 3.20 -15.20 0.59
CA ARG A 127 2.81 -14.26 1.65
C ARG A 127 2.83 -12.83 1.14
N VAL A 128 1.71 -12.16 1.27
CA VAL A 128 1.54 -10.75 0.88
C VAL A 128 1.11 -9.94 2.09
N ALA A 129 1.61 -8.72 2.19
CA ALA A 129 1.12 -7.73 3.12
C ALA A 129 0.42 -6.61 2.36
N VAL A 130 -0.74 -6.21 2.82
CA VAL A 130 -1.50 -5.08 2.26
C VAL A 130 -1.38 -3.90 3.21
N TYR A 131 -0.84 -2.78 2.70
CA TYR A 131 -0.80 -1.53 3.45
C TYR A 131 -2.07 -0.73 3.16
N VAL A 132 -2.80 -0.42 4.22
CA VAL A 132 -3.95 0.48 4.17
C VAL A 132 -3.60 1.72 4.99
N PRO A 133 -3.60 2.92 4.38
CA PRO A 133 -3.27 4.14 5.10
C PRO A 133 -4.29 4.38 6.22
N GLY A 134 -3.78 4.68 7.42
CA GLY A 134 -4.58 5.16 8.54
C GLY A 134 -4.64 6.68 8.55
N GLY A 135 -5.46 7.25 9.41
CA GLY A 135 -5.55 8.70 9.60
C GLY A 135 -6.96 9.17 9.94
N THR A 136 -7.34 10.32 9.41
CA THR A 136 -8.63 10.96 9.70
C THR A 136 -9.83 10.29 9.01
N ALA A 137 -9.59 9.49 7.98
CA ALA A 137 -10.62 8.76 7.25
C ALA A 137 -10.31 7.26 7.22
N SER A 138 -11.37 6.45 7.20
CA SER A 138 -11.29 5.01 6.91
C SER A 138 -11.32 4.77 5.40
N TYR A 139 -10.57 3.79 4.93
CA TYR A 139 -10.45 3.46 3.51
C TYR A 139 -10.88 2.01 3.22
N PRO A 140 -12.19 1.67 3.38
CA PRO A 140 -12.67 0.31 3.14
C PRO A 140 -12.48 -0.14 1.67
N SER A 141 -12.59 0.79 0.73
CA SER A 141 -12.31 0.54 -0.68
C SER A 141 -10.87 0.10 -0.94
N THR A 142 -9.89 0.72 -0.25
CA THR A 142 -8.48 0.33 -0.36
C THR A 142 -8.26 -1.10 0.13
N VAL A 143 -8.94 -1.51 1.22
CA VAL A 143 -8.88 -2.90 1.70
C VAL A 143 -9.39 -3.86 0.63
N LEU A 144 -10.60 -3.61 0.09
CA LEU A 144 -11.21 -4.47 -0.91
C LEU A 144 -10.37 -4.55 -2.19
N MET A 145 -9.95 -3.40 -2.73
CA MET A 145 -9.18 -3.32 -3.98
C MET A 145 -7.80 -3.97 -3.91
N ASN A 146 -7.21 -4.09 -2.74
CA ASN A 146 -5.91 -4.73 -2.57
C ASN A 146 -6.02 -6.19 -2.10
N CYS A 147 -6.94 -6.50 -1.17
CA CYS A 147 -7.04 -7.85 -0.61
C CYS A 147 -7.70 -8.83 -1.57
N ILE A 148 -8.67 -8.38 -2.38
CA ILE A 148 -9.38 -9.27 -3.32
C ILE A 148 -8.45 -9.81 -4.42
N PRO A 149 -7.70 -8.96 -5.15
CA PRO A 149 -6.77 -9.47 -6.16
C PRO A 149 -5.53 -10.17 -5.58
N ALA A 150 -5.20 -9.93 -4.31
CA ALA A 150 -4.08 -10.60 -3.64
C ALA A 150 -4.42 -12.02 -3.15
N LYS A 151 -5.69 -12.39 -3.10
CA LYS A 151 -6.19 -13.71 -2.65
C LYS A 151 -6.37 -14.65 -3.83
#